data_e467d0918db6ec1127061b6697cc6a98
#
_entry.id   e467d0918db6ec1127061b6697cc6a98
#
_cell.length_a   1.000
_cell.length_b   1.000
_cell.length_c   1.000
_cell.angle_alpha   90.00
_cell.angle_beta   90.00
_cell.angle_gamma   90.00
#
_symmetry.space_group_name_H-M   'P 1'
#
loop_
_entity.id
_entity.type
_entity.pdbx_description
1 polymer ?
#
loop_
_entity_poly.entity_id
_entity_poly.type
_entity_poly.pdbx_seq_one_letter_code
_entity_poly.pdbx_strand_id
1 'polypeptide(L)'
;MKPKHPIIALSIVALLAAAPVHAGWKHQGQQLDSYTSQPITSEPLSLEESEKLTFMREEEKLARDVYLTLYEQWKHPVFSNISSSEQRHMEAMERQLDNYEIVDPVMDDSIGMFTNTDLANLYAELIAKGQTSLIDALMLGALIEEIDIEDLQHAIADSTHPDLTQTYENLIRGSRNHLRAFVRQIESLGVPYTAQALDQLQVEIILEQPMEQGRTTRGRR
;
A
#
# COMPACT_ATOMS: atom_id res chain seq x y z
N MET A 1 24.29 25.21 -6.45
CA MET A 1 22.83 25.44 -6.42
C MET A 1 22.18 24.09 -6.65
N LYS A 2 21.61 23.46 -5.61
CA LYS A 2 20.90 22.19 -5.72
C LYS A 2 19.46 22.49 -6.15
N PRO A 3 18.88 21.77 -7.12
CA PRO A 3 17.46 21.90 -7.43
C PRO A 3 16.64 21.32 -6.27
N LYS A 4 15.73 22.12 -5.74
CA LYS A 4 14.75 21.67 -4.76
C LYS A 4 13.62 21.00 -5.54
N HIS A 5 13.45 19.70 -5.35
CA HIS A 5 12.25 19.00 -5.80
C HIS A 5 11.10 19.35 -4.86
N PRO A 6 9.90 19.66 -5.36
CA PRO A 6 8.75 19.80 -4.48
C PRO A 6 8.30 18.40 -4.03
N ILE A 7 8.52 18.12 -2.75
CA ILE A 7 7.88 17.01 -2.06
C ILE A 7 6.42 17.42 -1.92
N ILE A 8 5.51 16.66 -2.51
CA ILE A 8 4.09 16.79 -2.23
C ILE A 8 3.87 16.17 -0.84
N ALA A 9 4.10 16.96 0.18
CA ALA A 9 3.69 16.63 1.54
C ALA A 9 2.19 16.94 1.65
N LEU A 10 1.37 15.90 1.64
CA LEU A 10 -0.04 16.03 1.98
C LEU A 10 -0.14 16.17 3.50
N SER A 11 -0.10 17.41 3.99
CA SER A 11 -0.29 17.72 5.41
C SER A 11 -1.77 17.64 5.75
N ILE A 12 -2.20 16.57 6.40
CA ILE A 12 -3.51 16.49 7.04
C ILE A 12 -3.41 17.17 8.40
N VAL A 13 -4.15 18.26 8.55
CA VAL A 13 -4.28 19.01 9.81
C VAL A 13 -5.17 18.22 10.76
N ALA A 14 -4.61 17.72 11.84
CA ALA A 14 -5.35 17.13 12.96
C ALA A 14 -6.04 18.22 13.78
N LEU A 15 -7.36 18.14 13.90
CA LEU A 15 -8.15 18.95 14.84
C LEU A 15 -8.48 18.10 16.07
N LEU A 16 -7.81 18.40 17.19
CA LEU A 16 -8.07 17.81 18.50
C LEU A 16 -9.36 18.37 19.09
N ALA A 17 -10.32 17.49 19.38
CA ALA A 17 -11.43 17.78 20.27
C ALA A 17 -11.47 16.75 21.40
N ALA A 18 -11.25 17.21 22.63
CA ALA A 18 -11.33 16.43 23.84
C ALA A 18 -12.78 16.38 24.36
N ALA A 19 -13.23 15.23 24.84
CA ALA A 19 -14.44 15.11 25.64
C ALA A 19 -14.31 14.02 26.73
N PRO A 20 -15.06 14.12 27.85
CA PRO A 20 -14.62 13.64 29.16
C PRO A 20 -15.11 12.23 29.54
N VAL A 21 -14.31 11.63 30.41
CA VAL A 21 -14.55 10.38 31.12
C VAL A 21 -15.80 10.43 32.02
N HIS A 22 -16.66 9.39 31.97
CA HIS A 22 -17.56 9.08 33.06
C HIS A 22 -17.47 7.59 33.42
N ALA A 23 -17.00 7.35 34.64
CA ALA A 23 -16.99 6.03 35.27
C ALA A 23 -18.37 5.68 35.84
N GLY A 24 -18.76 4.42 35.69
CA GLY A 24 -19.95 3.88 36.34
C GLY A 24 -19.96 2.35 36.35
N TRP A 25 -19.43 1.75 37.43
CA TRP A 25 -19.52 0.32 37.69
C TRP A 25 -20.90 -0.06 38.24
N LYS A 26 -21.53 -1.10 37.70
CA LYS A 26 -22.40 -2.00 38.44
C LYS A 26 -22.37 -3.40 37.87
N HIS A 27 -22.09 -4.38 38.76
CA HIS A 27 -22.21 -5.82 38.60
C HIS A 27 -23.66 -6.27 38.55
N GLN A 28 -24.02 -7.29 37.75
CA GLN A 28 -24.55 -8.59 38.15
C GLN A 28 -25.25 -9.36 37.03
N GLY A 29 -25.05 -10.67 36.99
CA GLY A 29 -26.02 -11.62 36.40
C GLY A 29 -25.44 -12.56 35.34
N GLN A 30 -24.97 -13.74 35.75
CA GLN A 30 -24.72 -14.87 34.85
C GLN A 30 -26.03 -15.37 34.25
N GLN A 31 -26.10 -15.47 32.94
CA GLN A 31 -27.03 -16.34 32.25
C GLN A 31 -26.30 -17.02 31.08
N LEU A 32 -26.29 -18.34 31.14
CA LEU A 32 -25.77 -19.22 30.08
C LEU A 32 -26.79 -19.18 28.94
N ASP A 33 -26.43 -18.57 27.83
CA ASP A 33 -27.21 -18.60 26.58
C ASP A 33 -26.37 -19.06 25.40
N SER A 34 -26.87 -20.14 24.84
CA SER A 34 -26.74 -20.65 23.47
C SER A 34 -25.73 -19.94 22.56
N TYR A 35 -24.71 -20.70 22.16
CA TYR A 35 -23.83 -20.39 21.05
C TYR A 35 -24.63 -20.21 19.73
N THR A 36 -25.15 -19.06 19.50
CA THR A 36 -25.36 -18.56 18.14
C THR A 36 -24.04 -17.95 17.69
N SER A 37 -23.40 -18.55 16.68
CA SER A 37 -22.28 -17.95 15.97
C SER A 37 -22.76 -16.64 15.38
N GLN A 38 -22.57 -15.55 16.13
CA GLN A 38 -22.69 -14.19 15.59
C GLN A 38 -21.60 -14.04 14.53
N PRO A 39 -21.87 -13.42 13.38
CA PRO A 39 -20.81 -12.96 12.51
C PRO A 39 -19.89 -12.08 13.35
N ILE A 40 -18.60 -12.29 13.25
CA ILE A 40 -17.59 -11.40 13.86
C ILE A 40 -17.73 -10.08 13.10
N THR A 41 -18.60 -9.21 13.56
CA THR A 41 -18.60 -7.81 13.13
C THR A 41 -17.37 -7.21 13.81
N SER A 42 -16.30 -7.02 13.05
CA SER A 42 -15.19 -6.18 13.46
C SER A 42 -15.75 -4.84 13.93
N GLU A 43 -15.17 -4.26 14.97
CA GLU A 43 -15.55 -2.88 15.33
C GLU A 43 -15.40 -1.97 14.10
N PRO A 44 -16.28 -0.97 13.90
CA PRO A 44 -16.16 -0.06 12.77
C PRO A 44 -14.80 0.64 12.78
N LEU A 45 -14.21 0.82 11.59
CA LEU A 45 -13.00 1.62 11.45
C LEU A 45 -13.27 3.08 11.87
N SER A 46 -12.25 3.72 12.40
CA SER A 46 -12.25 5.18 12.54
C SER A 46 -12.36 5.83 11.14
N LEU A 47 -12.72 7.10 11.11
CA LEU A 47 -12.77 7.83 9.84
C LEU A 47 -11.40 7.82 9.14
N GLU A 48 -10.33 8.01 9.90
CA GLU A 48 -8.96 8.04 9.39
C GLU A 48 -8.53 6.67 8.81
N GLU A 49 -8.82 5.57 9.51
CA GLU A 49 -8.56 4.22 8.99
C GLU A 49 -9.37 3.93 7.70
N SER A 50 -10.63 4.37 7.65
CA SER A 50 -11.49 4.22 6.47
C SER A 50 -10.97 5.01 5.26
N GLU A 51 -10.56 6.25 5.48
CA GLU A 51 -9.98 7.12 4.45
C GLU A 51 -8.63 6.55 3.95
N LYS A 52 -7.78 6.07 4.87
CA LYS A 52 -6.51 5.45 4.53
C LYS A 52 -6.72 4.16 3.71
N LEU A 53 -7.61 3.27 4.14
CA LEU A 53 -7.92 2.03 3.41
C LEU A 53 -8.46 2.33 1.99
N THR A 54 -9.35 3.32 1.87
CA THR A 54 -9.90 3.78 0.59
C THR A 54 -8.80 4.34 -0.33
N PHE A 55 -7.90 5.18 0.22
CA PHE A 55 -6.78 5.74 -0.52
C PHE A 55 -5.83 4.64 -1.03
N MET A 56 -5.41 3.74 -0.15
CA MET A 56 -4.47 2.66 -0.50
C MET A 56 -5.04 1.70 -1.54
N ARG A 57 -6.36 1.51 -1.58
CA ARG A 57 -7.00 0.71 -2.64
C ARG A 57 -6.73 1.28 -4.04
N GLU A 58 -6.80 2.60 -4.21
CA GLU A 58 -6.50 3.28 -5.47
C GLU A 58 -4.99 3.46 -5.69
N GLU A 59 -4.18 3.52 -4.63
CA GLU A 59 -2.71 3.57 -4.71
C GLU A 59 -2.14 2.26 -5.27
N GLU A 60 -2.62 1.11 -4.80
CA GLU A 60 -2.28 -0.20 -5.38
C GLU A 60 -2.71 -0.30 -6.86
N LYS A 61 -3.87 0.28 -7.19
CA LYS A 61 -4.31 0.40 -8.58
C LYS A 61 -3.36 1.27 -9.39
N LEU A 62 -2.89 2.38 -8.83
CA LEU A 62 -1.92 3.28 -9.49
C LEU A 62 -0.64 2.51 -9.84
N ALA A 63 -0.06 1.79 -8.88
CA ALA A 63 1.12 0.97 -9.10
C ALA A 63 0.90 -0.08 -10.20
N ARG A 64 -0.20 -0.85 -10.12
CA ARG A 64 -0.57 -1.83 -11.15
C ARG A 64 -0.68 -1.20 -12.54
N ASP A 65 -1.41 -0.11 -12.66
CA ASP A 65 -1.71 0.53 -13.95
C ASP A 65 -0.46 1.15 -14.58
N VAL A 66 0.39 1.77 -13.77
CA VAL A 66 1.70 2.26 -14.20
C VAL A 66 2.55 1.12 -14.74
N TYR A 67 2.65 0.00 -14.02
CA TYR A 67 3.47 -1.13 -14.46
C TYR A 67 2.91 -1.82 -15.68
N LEU A 68 1.60 -1.94 -15.83
CA LEU A 68 0.98 -2.45 -17.07
C LEU A 68 1.32 -1.56 -18.25
N THR A 69 1.20 -0.25 -18.10
CA THR A 69 1.50 0.72 -19.17
C THR A 69 2.99 0.72 -19.55
N LEU A 70 3.88 0.67 -18.55
CA LEU A 70 5.32 0.61 -18.80
C LEU A 70 5.75 -0.74 -19.39
N TYR A 71 5.05 -1.84 -19.06
CA TYR A 71 5.27 -3.11 -19.71
C TYR A 71 4.91 -3.06 -21.21
N GLU A 72 3.82 -2.40 -21.57
CA GLU A 72 3.47 -2.25 -22.98
C GLU A 72 4.54 -1.49 -23.77
N GLN A 73 5.18 -0.50 -23.14
CA GLN A 73 6.23 0.31 -23.76
C GLN A 73 7.57 -0.45 -23.84
N TRP A 74 8.02 -1.03 -22.73
CA TRP A 74 9.39 -1.54 -22.59
C TRP A 74 9.49 -3.06 -22.74
N LYS A 75 8.39 -3.79 -22.63
CA LYS A 75 8.31 -5.29 -22.62
C LYS A 75 9.29 -5.92 -21.62
N HIS A 76 9.66 -5.19 -20.57
CA HIS A 76 10.58 -5.68 -19.55
C HIS A 76 9.80 -6.50 -18.50
N PRO A 77 10.21 -7.78 -18.24
CA PRO A 77 9.43 -8.72 -17.40
C PRO A 77 9.16 -8.25 -15.98
N VAL A 78 10.00 -7.37 -15.39
CA VAL A 78 9.80 -6.87 -14.03
C VAL A 78 8.44 -6.20 -13.90
N PHE A 79 8.03 -5.40 -14.87
CA PHE A 79 6.75 -4.69 -14.83
C PHE A 79 5.55 -5.66 -14.86
N SER A 80 5.54 -6.65 -15.75
CA SER A 80 4.41 -7.62 -15.83
C SER A 80 4.34 -8.53 -14.60
N ASN A 81 5.49 -8.88 -14.02
CA ASN A 81 5.52 -9.71 -12.82
C ASN A 81 5.00 -8.95 -11.60
N ILE A 82 5.41 -7.68 -11.44
CA ILE A 82 5.00 -6.86 -10.31
C ILE A 82 3.55 -6.42 -10.50
N SER A 83 3.10 -5.98 -11.68
CA SER A 83 1.69 -5.64 -11.90
C SER A 83 0.71 -6.76 -11.51
N SER A 84 1.12 -8.02 -11.75
CA SER A 84 0.34 -9.18 -11.29
C SER A 84 0.34 -9.35 -9.77
N SER A 85 1.33 -8.80 -9.07
CA SER A 85 1.36 -8.74 -7.61
C SER A 85 0.47 -7.62 -7.08
N GLU A 86 0.53 -6.44 -7.69
CA GLU A 86 -0.32 -5.30 -7.32
C GLU A 86 -1.81 -5.60 -7.53
N GLN A 87 -2.15 -6.40 -8.54
CA GLN A 87 -3.52 -6.91 -8.67
C GLN A 87 -3.97 -7.69 -7.41
N ARG A 88 -3.09 -8.52 -6.83
CA ARG A 88 -3.40 -9.25 -5.59
C ARG A 88 -3.45 -8.33 -4.36
N HIS A 89 -2.65 -7.27 -4.33
CA HIS A 89 -2.69 -6.23 -3.31
C HIS A 89 -4.03 -5.49 -3.39
N MET A 90 -4.43 -5.04 -4.56
CA MET A 90 -5.76 -4.46 -4.80
C MET A 90 -6.88 -5.36 -4.28
N GLU A 91 -6.87 -6.64 -4.63
CA GLU A 91 -7.87 -7.61 -4.17
C GLU A 91 -7.85 -7.81 -2.64
N ALA A 92 -6.68 -7.64 -2.00
CA ALA A 92 -6.60 -7.70 -0.55
C ALA A 92 -7.24 -6.46 0.10
N MET A 93 -7.03 -5.26 -0.49
CA MET A 93 -7.69 -4.03 -0.04
C MET A 93 -9.20 -4.07 -0.27
N GLU A 94 -9.66 -4.55 -1.43
CA GLU A 94 -11.09 -4.74 -1.74
C GLU A 94 -11.77 -5.61 -0.66
N ARG A 95 -11.16 -6.74 -0.30
CA ARG A 95 -11.70 -7.60 0.76
C ARG A 95 -11.80 -6.89 2.12
N GLN A 96 -10.87 -5.98 2.42
CA GLN A 96 -10.98 -5.19 3.67
C GLN A 96 -12.09 -4.14 3.57
N LEU A 97 -12.24 -3.46 2.43
CA LEU A 97 -13.38 -2.57 2.21
C LEU A 97 -14.71 -3.30 2.37
N ASP A 98 -14.85 -4.50 1.79
CA ASP A 98 -16.02 -5.36 1.93
C ASP A 98 -16.27 -5.77 3.39
N ASN A 99 -15.22 -6.16 4.12
CA ASN A 99 -15.32 -6.59 5.52
C ASN A 99 -15.86 -5.49 6.45
N TYR A 100 -15.55 -4.24 6.11
CA TYR A 100 -15.97 -3.05 6.87
C TYR A 100 -17.14 -2.30 6.23
N GLU A 101 -17.78 -2.88 5.21
CA GLU A 101 -18.92 -2.29 4.47
C GLU A 101 -18.64 -0.88 3.93
N ILE A 102 -17.37 -0.64 3.50
CA ILE A 102 -16.92 0.61 2.89
C ILE A 102 -17.04 0.47 1.37
N VAL A 103 -17.55 1.50 0.72
CA VAL A 103 -17.69 1.53 -0.74
C VAL A 103 -16.33 1.51 -1.41
N ASP A 104 -16.09 0.56 -2.35
CA ASP A 104 -14.87 0.50 -3.14
C ASP A 104 -14.75 1.75 -4.02
N PRO A 105 -13.65 2.53 -3.90
CA PRO A 105 -13.43 3.70 -4.74
C PRO A 105 -13.14 3.33 -6.20
N VAL A 106 -12.72 2.11 -6.51
CA VAL A 106 -12.44 1.65 -7.87
C VAL A 106 -13.74 1.33 -8.60
N MET A 107 -14.43 2.37 -9.06
CA MET A 107 -15.68 2.25 -9.82
C MET A 107 -15.47 1.83 -11.27
N ASP A 108 -14.30 2.13 -11.82
CA ASP A 108 -13.86 1.75 -13.18
C ASP A 108 -12.43 1.18 -13.07
N ASP A 109 -12.30 -0.12 -13.33
CA ASP A 109 -11.00 -0.82 -13.25
C ASP A 109 -10.13 -0.65 -14.51
N SER A 110 -10.56 0.14 -15.48
CA SER A 110 -9.76 0.48 -16.66
C SER A 110 -8.46 1.18 -16.27
N ILE A 111 -7.39 0.90 -17.01
CA ILE A 111 -6.06 1.49 -16.77
C ILE A 111 -6.14 3.03 -16.84
N GLY A 112 -5.62 3.68 -15.79
CA GLY A 112 -5.55 5.14 -15.70
C GLY A 112 -6.84 5.82 -15.26
N MET A 113 -7.89 5.07 -14.89
CA MET A 113 -9.14 5.61 -14.38
C MET A 113 -9.14 5.55 -12.85
N PHE A 114 -9.26 6.71 -12.19
CA PHE A 114 -9.25 6.85 -10.73
C PHE A 114 -10.40 7.74 -10.27
N THR A 115 -10.97 7.40 -9.13
CA THR A 115 -11.93 8.29 -8.43
C THR A 115 -11.19 9.45 -7.76
N ASN A 116 -10.00 9.18 -7.21
CA ASN A 116 -9.11 10.19 -6.66
C ASN A 116 -8.41 10.96 -7.80
N THR A 117 -8.72 12.24 -7.93
CA THR A 117 -8.18 13.12 -9.00
C THR A 117 -6.67 13.34 -8.87
N ASP A 118 -6.12 13.32 -7.65
CA ASP A 118 -4.68 13.49 -7.43
C ASP A 118 -3.92 12.26 -7.92
N LEU A 119 -4.46 11.06 -7.68
CA LEU A 119 -3.90 9.81 -8.24
C LEU A 119 -4.03 9.75 -9.77
N ALA A 120 -5.12 10.25 -10.33
CA ALA A 120 -5.27 10.36 -11.79
C ALA A 120 -4.20 11.27 -12.41
N ASN A 121 -3.93 12.41 -11.80
CA ASN A 121 -2.89 13.34 -12.22
C ASN A 121 -1.50 12.71 -12.05
N LEU A 122 -1.24 12.09 -10.91
CA LEU A 122 0.02 11.42 -10.62
C LEU A 122 0.30 10.30 -11.64
N TYR A 123 -0.71 9.49 -11.98
CA TYR A 123 -0.57 8.47 -13.03
C TYR A 123 -0.08 9.08 -14.34
N ALA A 124 -0.69 10.18 -14.79
CA ALA A 124 -0.30 10.83 -16.04
C ALA A 124 1.15 11.35 -16.00
N GLU A 125 1.58 11.94 -14.88
CA GLU A 125 2.95 12.42 -14.66
C GLU A 125 3.96 11.26 -14.65
N LEU A 126 3.64 10.17 -13.94
CA LEU A 126 4.48 8.99 -13.84
C LEU A 126 4.68 8.34 -15.22
N ILE A 127 3.60 8.20 -15.99
CA ILE A 127 3.70 7.64 -17.36
C ILE A 127 4.55 8.54 -18.28
N ALA A 128 4.31 9.84 -18.26
CA ALA A 128 5.10 10.78 -19.07
C ALA A 128 6.61 10.68 -18.77
N LYS A 129 6.98 10.50 -17.49
CA LYS A 129 8.37 10.33 -17.07
C LYS A 129 8.90 8.93 -17.42
N GLY A 130 8.14 7.88 -17.15
CA GLY A 130 8.55 6.49 -17.36
C GLY A 130 8.69 6.09 -18.84
N GLN A 131 8.09 6.87 -19.76
CA GLN A 131 8.22 6.66 -21.21
C GLN A 131 9.50 7.23 -21.81
N THR A 132 10.31 8.00 -21.05
CA THR A 132 11.54 8.64 -21.54
C THR A 132 12.66 7.65 -21.80
N SER A 133 12.89 6.71 -20.88
CA SER A 133 13.87 5.63 -21.00
C SER A 133 13.53 4.44 -20.12
N LEU A 134 14.09 3.26 -20.43
CA LEU A 134 13.92 2.08 -19.57
C LEU A 134 14.48 2.33 -18.17
N ILE A 135 15.60 3.06 -18.05
CA ILE A 135 16.16 3.36 -16.72
C ILE A 135 15.25 4.29 -15.93
N ASP A 136 14.63 5.30 -16.57
CA ASP A 136 13.66 6.17 -15.90
C ASP A 136 12.42 5.37 -15.47
N ALA A 137 11.95 4.44 -16.29
CA ALA A 137 10.85 3.56 -15.94
C ALA A 137 11.16 2.66 -14.71
N LEU A 138 12.38 2.09 -14.66
CA LEU A 138 12.81 1.25 -13.53
C LEU A 138 13.00 2.08 -12.26
N MET A 139 13.60 3.27 -12.37
CA MET A 139 13.77 4.22 -11.25
C MET A 139 12.41 4.66 -10.70
N LEU A 140 11.45 4.88 -11.58
CA LEU A 140 10.09 5.22 -11.23
C LEU A 140 9.38 4.07 -10.51
N GLY A 141 9.56 2.84 -10.99
CA GLY A 141 9.05 1.66 -10.30
C GLY A 141 9.60 1.57 -8.87
N ALA A 142 10.89 1.74 -8.69
CA ALA A 142 11.51 1.75 -7.36
C ALA A 142 10.98 2.90 -6.47
N LEU A 143 10.73 4.09 -7.02
CA LEU A 143 10.13 5.22 -6.30
C LEU A 143 8.72 4.89 -5.80
N ILE A 144 7.88 4.29 -6.64
CA ILE A 144 6.52 3.88 -6.24
C ILE A 144 6.59 2.90 -5.07
N GLU A 145 7.47 1.91 -5.13
CA GLU A 145 7.61 0.93 -4.03
C GLU A 145 8.13 1.56 -2.74
N GLU A 146 9.02 2.58 -2.82
CA GLU A 146 9.45 3.30 -1.62
C GLU A 146 8.30 4.07 -0.96
N ILE A 147 7.45 4.72 -1.76
CA ILE A 147 6.29 5.48 -1.27
C ILE A 147 5.27 4.51 -0.65
N ASP A 148 4.95 3.42 -1.33
CA ASP A 148 4.04 2.40 -0.83
C ASP A 148 4.52 1.78 0.50
N ILE A 149 5.83 1.52 0.64
CA ILE A 149 6.42 1.06 1.91
C ILE A 149 6.21 2.10 3.01
N GLU A 150 6.42 3.39 2.74
CA GLU A 150 6.24 4.46 3.72
C GLU A 150 4.78 4.58 4.15
N ASP A 151 3.84 4.58 3.20
CA ASP A 151 2.41 4.70 3.46
C ASP A 151 1.85 3.49 4.21
N LEU A 152 2.31 2.28 3.89
CA LEU A 152 1.99 1.06 4.62
C LEU A 152 2.55 1.07 6.06
N GLN A 153 3.75 1.61 6.28
CA GLN A 153 4.31 1.76 7.63
C GLN A 153 3.44 2.68 8.49
N HIS A 154 3.00 3.80 7.94
CA HIS A 154 2.09 4.72 8.62
C HIS A 154 0.74 4.06 8.90
N ALA A 155 0.16 3.37 7.90
CA ALA A 155 -1.09 2.66 8.07
C ALA A 155 -1.03 1.57 9.16
N ILE A 156 0.08 0.83 9.26
CA ILE A 156 0.32 -0.17 10.32
C ILE A 156 0.43 0.51 11.69
N ALA A 157 1.14 1.64 11.78
CA ALA A 157 1.35 2.35 13.04
C ALA A 157 0.05 2.96 13.59
N ASP A 158 -0.82 3.42 12.70
CA ASP A 158 -2.06 4.12 13.04
C ASP A 158 -3.24 3.16 13.24
N SER A 159 -3.18 1.94 12.68
CA SER A 159 -4.27 0.99 12.76
C SER A 159 -4.42 0.36 14.15
N THR A 160 -5.67 0.31 14.61
CA THR A 160 -6.06 -0.40 15.84
C THR A 160 -6.73 -1.76 15.55
N HIS A 161 -6.91 -2.12 14.27
CA HIS A 161 -7.59 -3.32 13.82
C HIS A 161 -6.58 -4.40 13.37
N PRO A 162 -6.48 -5.54 14.09
CA PRO A 162 -5.45 -6.56 13.84
C PRO A 162 -5.53 -7.21 12.45
N ASP A 163 -6.71 -7.37 11.88
CA ASP A 163 -6.92 -7.94 10.55
C ASP A 163 -6.48 -6.98 9.44
N LEU A 164 -6.76 -5.68 9.62
CA LEU A 164 -6.28 -4.63 8.74
C LEU A 164 -4.75 -4.51 8.82
N THR A 165 -4.19 -4.43 10.03
CA THR A 165 -2.74 -4.45 10.26
C THR A 165 -2.08 -5.67 9.61
N GLN A 166 -2.65 -6.86 9.75
CA GLN A 166 -2.10 -8.07 9.12
C GLN A 166 -2.13 -7.98 7.59
N THR A 167 -3.14 -7.34 7.04
CA THR A 167 -3.23 -7.12 5.59
C THR A 167 -2.12 -6.19 5.14
N TYR A 168 -1.94 -5.04 5.78
CA TYR A 168 -0.85 -4.10 5.50
C TYR A 168 0.54 -4.73 5.67
N GLU A 169 0.75 -5.57 6.70
CA GLU A 169 2.00 -6.34 6.86
C GLU A 169 2.27 -7.31 5.71
N ASN A 170 1.22 -7.85 5.09
CA ASN A 170 1.37 -8.70 3.92
C ASN A 170 1.72 -7.90 2.67
N LEU A 171 1.12 -6.74 2.48
CA LEU A 171 1.41 -5.84 1.36
C LEU A 171 2.84 -5.31 1.45
N ILE A 172 3.23 -4.69 2.55
CA ILE A 172 4.57 -4.10 2.73
C ILE A 172 5.70 -5.12 2.50
N ARG A 173 5.45 -6.39 2.81
CA ARG A 173 6.39 -7.47 2.46
C ARG A 173 6.50 -7.66 0.94
N GLY A 174 5.40 -7.52 0.21
CA GLY A 174 5.35 -7.52 -1.25
C GLY A 174 6.17 -6.36 -1.82
N SER A 175 5.87 -5.15 -1.39
CA SER A 175 6.50 -3.91 -1.85
C SER A 175 8.01 -3.89 -1.59
N ARG A 176 8.48 -4.40 -0.44
CA ARG A 176 9.92 -4.60 -0.22
C ARG A 176 10.56 -5.59 -1.20
N ASN A 177 9.83 -6.63 -1.60
CA ASN A 177 10.31 -7.54 -2.64
C ASN A 177 10.33 -6.90 -4.03
N HIS A 178 9.34 -6.07 -4.33
CA HIS A 178 9.24 -5.34 -5.58
C HIS A 178 10.38 -4.30 -5.69
N LEU A 179 10.64 -3.56 -4.62
CA LEU A 179 11.79 -2.63 -4.54
C LEU A 179 13.12 -3.36 -4.84
N ARG A 180 13.36 -4.52 -4.20
CA ARG A 180 14.54 -5.35 -4.50
C ARG A 180 14.60 -5.75 -5.97
N ALA A 181 13.45 -6.07 -6.57
CA ALA A 181 13.40 -6.47 -7.97
C ALA A 181 13.75 -5.31 -8.90
N PHE A 182 13.19 -4.12 -8.69
CA PHE A 182 13.50 -2.93 -9.47
C PHE A 182 14.96 -2.52 -9.32
N VAL A 183 15.45 -2.40 -8.09
CA VAL A 183 16.85 -2.01 -7.83
C VAL A 183 17.83 -2.97 -8.49
N ARG A 184 17.59 -4.27 -8.42
CA ARG A 184 18.41 -5.26 -9.12
C ARG A 184 18.46 -5.03 -10.64
N GLN A 185 17.36 -4.61 -11.27
CA GLN A 185 17.36 -4.30 -12.69
C GLN A 185 18.15 -3.02 -12.98
N ILE A 186 17.98 -1.99 -12.16
CA ILE A 186 18.71 -0.71 -12.27
C ILE A 186 20.22 -0.97 -12.18
N GLU A 187 20.67 -1.70 -11.18
CA GLU A 187 22.08 -2.03 -10.97
C GLU A 187 22.65 -2.94 -12.07
N SER A 188 21.83 -3.83 -12.62
CA SER A 188 22.25 -4.67 -13.76
C SER A 188 22.56 -3.87 -15.03
N LEU A 189 22.00 -2.66 -15.14
CA LEU A 189 22.29 -1.68 -16.19
C LEU A 189 23.50 -0.79 -15.85
N GLY A 190 24.18 -1.05 -14.73
CA GLY A 190 25.37 -0.30 -14.29
C GLY A 190 25.07 1.03 -13.61
N VAL A 191 23.82 1.27 -13.22
CA VAL A 191 23.40 2.48 -12.52
C VAL A 191 23.29 2.22 -11.03
N PRO A 192 24.06 2.92 -10.16
CA PRO A 192 23.91 2.77 -8.72
C PRO A 192 22.55 3.33 -8.28
N TYR A 193 21.91 2.63 -7.31
CA TYR A 193 20.66 3.08 -6.76
C TYR A 193 20.87 3.97 -5.53
N THR A 194 20.09 5.04 -5.46
CA THR A 194 20.00 5.91 -4.28
C THR A 194 18.51 6.07 -3.95
N ALA A 195 18.18 5.96 -2.67
CA ALA A 195 16.83 6.13 -2.17
C ALA A 195 16.20 7.44 -2.66
N GLN A 196 14.93 7.40 -3.02
CA GLN A 196 14.21 8.52 -3.64
C GLN A 196 13.16 9.12 -2.68
N ALA A 197 12.55 8.31 -1.83
CA ALA A 197 11.52 8.71 -0.85
C ALA A 197 11.90 8.27 0.57
N LEU A 198 12.21 6.98 0.76
CA LEU A 198 12.64 6.45 2.06
C LEU A 198 14.02 6.96 2.50
N ASP A 199 14.33 6.78 3.77
CA ASP A 199 15.70 6.97 4.27
C ASP A 199 16.67 5.98 3.61
N GLN A 200 17.85 6.45 3.21
CA GLN A 200 18.86 5.65 2.51
C GLN A 200 19.24 4.38 3.29
N LEU A 201 19.42 4.49 4.61
CA LEU A 201 19.77 3.34 5.45
C LEU A 201 18.64 2.30 5.48
N GLN A 202 17.39 2.75 5.47
CA GLN A 202 16.24 1.85 5.41
C GLN A 202 16.21 1.08 4.09
N VAL A 203 16.46 1.74 2.97
CA VAL A 203 16.56 1.08 1.66
C VAL A 203 17.71 0.08 1.65
N GLU A 204 18.88 0.44 2.14
CA GLU A 204 20.03 -0.48 2.25
C GLU A 204 19.69 -1.73 3.05
N ILE A 205 19.05 -1.59 4.21
CA ILE A 205 18.58 -2.71 5.04
C ILE A 205 17.61 -3.61 4.26
N ILE A 206 16.68 -3.01 3.51
CA ILE A 206 15.74 -3.77 2.68
C ILE A 206 16.49 -4.56 1.60
N LEU A 207 17.43 -3.93 0.90
CA LEU A 207 18.15 -4.55 -0.21
C LEU A 207 19.09 -5.67 0.22
N GLU A 208 19.69 -5.59 1.42
CA GLU A 208 20.57 -6.62 1.98
C GLU A 208 19.83 -7.90 2.41
N GLN A 209 18.51 -7.80 2.65
CA GLN A 209 17.73 -8.96 3.07
C GLN A 209 17.31 -9.82 1.87
N PRO A 210 17.17 -11.14 2.08
CA PRO A 210 16.63 -12.02 1.04
C PRO A 210 15.16 -11.71 0.74
N MET A 211 14.67 -12.22 -0.41
CA MET A 211 13.25 -12.18 -0.75
C MET A 211 12.39 -12.75 0.38
N GLU A 212 11.43 -11.97 0.83
CA GLU A 212 10.54 -12.33 1.92
C GLU A 212 9.43 -13.27 1.42
N GLN A 213 9.20 -14.36 2.15
CA GLN A 213 8.14 -15.32 1.84
C GLN A 213 6.96 -15.14 2.80
N GLY A 214 5.74 -15.24 2.28
CA GLY A 214 4.54 -15.32 3.11
C GLY A 214 4.59 -16.53 4.03
N ARG A 215 3.99 -16.44 5.23
CA ARG A 215 3.81 -17.59 6.13
C ARG A 215 2.98 -18.66 5.41
N THR A 216 3.63 -19.68 4.90
CA THR A 216 2.91 -20.92 4.55
C THR A 216 2.47 -21.57 5.84
N THR A 217 1.20 -21.46 6.19
CA THR A 217 0.57 -22.38 7.16
C THR A 217 0.58 -23.77 6.53
N ARG A 218 1.72 -24.46 6.63
CA ARG A 218 1.77 -25.88 6.36
C ARG A 218 0.98 -26.55 7.50
N GLY A 219 -0.29 -26.82 7.22
CA GLY A 219 -1.09 -27.67 8.07
C GLY A 219 -0.34 -28.97 8.30
N ARG A 220 0.01 -29.22 9.55
CA ARG A 220 0.44 -30.54 10.03
C ARG A 220 -0.76 -31.47 9.83
N ARG A 221 -0.69 -32.33 8.82
CA ARG A 221 -1.50 -33.55 8.77
C ARG A 221 -0.92 -34.58 9.71
#